data_cf397a3b9ba29f4a78d1b62a514d60db
#
_entry.id   cf397a3b9ba29f4a78d1b62a514d60db
#
_cell.length_a   1.000
_cell.length_b   1.000
_cell.length_c   1.000
_cell.angle_alpha   90.00
_cell.angle_beta   90.00
_cell.angle_gamma   90.00
#
_symmetry.space_group_name_H-M   'P 1'
#
loop_
_entity.id
_entity.type
_entity.pdbx_description
1 polymer ?
#
loop_
_entity_poly.entity_id
_entity_poly.type
_entity_poly.pdbx_seq_one_letter_code
_entity_poly.pdbx_strand_id
1 'polypeptide(L)'
;MTESGFAAGGDDLAFARLTQSVAEQEGMEAYRKAIKEAIKGRSLTPSKCVLSCLTAAFVCYELTGFDDPYKGDCFQEGSEAFTAVTRKLESAFPQEWTGQAADDYKDQNQKLITLAHTLTNLDTGMKSVVNGQSINVTNTREKLADLQYSLIAVCVVVFALEKFILTYEVAWGLAVAAVATTAFLCGVWMSECHSDSATNAATAQ
;
A
#
# COMPACT_ATOMS: atom_id res chain seq x y z
N MET A 1 25.53 -36.17 -2.11
CA MET A 1 24.47 -35.41 -2.81
C MET A 1 24.22 -34.18 -1.97
N THR A 2 24.72 -33.06 -2.41
CA THR A 2 24.77 -31.80 -1.71
C THR A 2 23.47 -31.04 -1.91
N GLU A 3 22.78 -30.75 -0.79
CA GLU A 3 21.65 -29.83 -0.75
C GLU A 3 22.14 -28.41 -1.05
N SER A 4 21.80 -27.89 -2.23
CA SER A 4 21.93 -26.47 -2.51
C SER A 4 20.62 -25.80 -2.07
N GLY A 5 20.60 -25.26 -0.83
CA GLY A 5 19.52 -24.43 -0.32
C GLY A 5 19.40 -23.15 -1.15
N PHE A 6 18.24 -22.96 -1.73
CA PHE A 6 17.85 -21.76 -2.47
C PHE A 6 17.53 -20.65 -1.47
N ALA A 7 18.55 -19.84 -1.12
CA ALA A 7 18.42 -18.64 -0.28
C ALA A 7 18.38 -17.40 -1.20
N ALA A 8 17.29 -17.24 -1.97
CA ALA A 8 17.14 -16.10 -2.89
C ALA A 8 16.07 -15.09 -2.49
N GLY A 9 15.56 -15.10 -1.25
CA GLY A 9 14.47 -14.21 -0.82
C GLY A 9 14.87 -13.01 0.03
N GLY A 10 16.11 -12.93 0.50
CA GLY A 10 16.54 -11.88 1.43
C GLY A 10 16.95 -10.57 0.76
N ASP A 11 17.59 -10.66 -0.38
CA ASP A 11 18.20 -9.49 -1.04
C ASP A 11 17.16 -8.63 -1.79
N ASP A 12 16.12 -9.24 -2.36
CA ASP A 12 15.06 -8.52 -3.07
C ASP A 12 14.20 -7.67 -2.12
N LEU A 13 13.91 -8.18 -0.92
CA LEU A 13 13.19 -7.42 0.12
C LEU A 13 14.04 -6.29 0.71
N ALA A 14 15.35 -6.49 0.84
CA ALA A 14 16.27 -5.45 1.29
C ALA A 14 16.41 -4.35 0.23
N PHE A 15 16.45 -4.71 -1.05
CA PHE A 15 16.50 -3.77 -2.17
C PHE A 15 15.18 -2.97 -2.30
N ALA A 16 14.02 -3.62 -2.15
CA ALA A 16 12.73 -2.93 -2.16
C ALA A 16 12.60 -1.93 -1.01
N ARG A 17 13.06 -2.28 0.21
CA ARG A 17 13.09 -1.36 1.36
C ARG A 17 14.06 -0.19 1.15
N LEU A 18 15.21 -0.42 0.55
CA LEU A 18 16.19 0.62 0.23
C LEU A 18 15.66 1.59 -0.83
N THR A 19 15.03 1.10 -1.90
CA THR A 19 14.43 1.96 -2.93
C THR A 19 13.26 2.77 -2.40
N GLN A 20 12.43 2.20 -1.52
CA GLN A 20 11.34 2.91 -0.86
C GLN A 20 11.87 3.99 0.08
N SER A 21 12.89 3.70 0.90
CA SER A 21 13.49 4.68 1.82
C SER A 21 14.19 5.82 1.08
N VAL A 22 14.81 5.56 -0.08
CA VAL A 22 15.43 6.58 -0.93
C VAL A 22 14.36 7.47 -1.58
N ALA A 23 13.27 6.90 -2.10
CA ALA A 23 12.17 7.67 -2.68
C ALA A 23 11.46 8.55 -1.64
N GLU A 24 11.29 8.04 -0.41
CA GLU A 24 10.75 8.83 0.72
C GLU A 24 11.71 9.96 1.13
N GLN A 25 13.02 9.72 1.17
CA GLN A 25 14.01 10.75 1.48
C GLN A 25 14.12 11.80 0.38
N GLU A 26 14.12 11.42 -0.89
CA GLU A 26 14.15 12.37 -2.02
C GLU A 26 12.86 13.21 -2.08
N GLY A 27 11.69 12.61 -1.84
CA GLY A 27 10.42 13.33 -1.72
C GLY A 27 10.42 14.32 -0.57
N MET A 28 10.92 13.93 0.59
CA MET A 28 11.04 14.82 1.77
C MET A 28 12.09 15.91 1.57
N GLU A 29 13.18 15.65 0.88
CA GLU A 29 14.19 16.67 0.57
C GLU A 29 13.70 17.67 -0.47
N ALA A 30 13.01 17.21 -1.51
CA ALA A 30 12.38 18.09 -2.49
C ALA A 30 11.33 18.98 -1.82
N TYR A 31 10.52 18.44 -0.91
CA TYR A 31 9.56 19.18 -0.10
C TYR A 31 10.23 20.22 0.82
N ARG A 32 11.30 19.83 1.55
CA ARG A 32 12.09 20.74 2.38
C ARG A 32 12.77 21.86 1.57
N LYS A 33 13.23 21.52 0.36
CA LYS A 33 13.83 22.50 -0.56
C LYS A 33 12.77 23.48 -1.08
N ALA A 34 11.61 22.99 -1.48
CA ALA A 34 10.50 23.84 -1.92
C ALA A 34 10.02 24.79 -0.81
N ILE A 35 9.92 24.31 0.45
CA ILE A 35 9.62 25.16 1.61
C ILE A 35 10.73 26.18 1.85
N LYS A 36 12.01 25.79 1.82
CA LYS A 36 13.14 26.71 2.01
C LYS A 36 13.21 27.78 0.92
N GLU A 37 12.92 27.45 -0.32
CA GLU A 37 12.88 28.43 -1.42
C GLU A 37 11.66 29.34 -1.33
N ALA A 38 10.50 28.81 -0.90
CA ALA A 38 9.31 29.62 -0.62
C ALA A 38 9.55 30.62 0.53
N ILE A 39 10.35 30.23 1.53
CA ILE A 39 10.70 31.10 2.68
C ILE A 39 11.80 32.12 2.29
N LYS A 40 12.68 31.79 1.33
CA LYS A 40 13.95 32.49 1.07
C LYS A 40 13.85 33.80 0.28
N GLY A 41 12.68 34.33 -0.03
CA GLY A 41 12.74 35.59 -0.72
C GLY A 41 11.49 36.22 -1.32
N ARG A 42 10.31 35.79 -0.96
CA ARG A 42 9.08 36.49 -1.37
C ARG A 42 8.11 36.48 -0.20
N SER A 43 7.44 37.62 0.04
CA SER A 43 6.39 37.71 1.06
C SER A 43 5.50 36.44 0.99
N LEU A 44 5.65 35.55 1.97
CA LEU A 44 4.75 34.44 2.16
C LEU A 44 3.36 35.04 2.35
N THR A 45 2.41 34.69 1.49
CA THR A 45 1.02 35.09 1.69
C THR A 45 0.25 33.91 2.27
N PRO A 46 -0.84 34.16 3.03
CA PRO A 46 -1.66 33.08 3.56
C PRO A 46 -2.13 32.09 2.49
N SER A 47 -2.55 32.59 1.33
CA SER A 47 -2.99 31.77 0.21
C SER A 47 -1.89 30.85 -0.34
N LYS A 48 -0.63 31.33 -0.39
CA LYS A 48 0.51 30.48 -0.81
C LYS A 48 0.81 29.36 0.18
N CYS A 49 0.61 29.61 1.48
CA CYS A 49 0.76 28.56 2.49
C CYS A 49 -0.26 27.43 2.28
N VAL A 50 -1.54 27.77 2.08
CA VAL A 50 -2.59 26.79 1.84
C VAL A 50 -2.36 26.03 0.51
N LEU A 51 -1.92 26.73 -0.53
CA LEU A 51 -1.57 26.09 -1.82
C LEU A 51 -0.41 25.11 -1.67
N SER A 52 0.58 25.42 -0.83
CA SER A 52 1.67 24.46 -0.52
C SER A 52 1.17 23.22 0.19
N CYS A 53 0.18 23.35 1.09
CA CYS A 53 -0.48 22.22 1.74
C CYS A 53 -1.25 21.35 0.74
N LEU A 54 -1.97 21.99 -0.18
CA LEU A 54 -2.69 21.28 -1.25
C LEU A 54 -1.72 20.49 -2.13
N THR A 55 -0.56 21.08 -2.47
CA THR A 55 0.49 20.37 -3.21
C THR A 55 1.04 19.19 -2.42
N ALA A 56 1.27 19.35 -1.11
CA ALA A 56 1.73 18.25 -0.24
C ALA A 56 0.70 17.11 -0.16
N ALA A 57 -0.58 17.44 0.02
CA ALA A 57 -1.67 16.45 0.05
C ALA A 57 -1.79 15.71 -1.31
N PHE A 58 -1.58 16.42 -2.42
CA PHE A 58 -1.55 15.82 -3.75
C PHE A 58 -0.36 14.85 -3.90
N VAL A 59 0.83 15.24 -3.47
CA VAL A 59 2.01 14.34 -3.48
C VAL A 59 1.77 13.09 -2.62
N CYS A 60 1.18 13.24 -1.43
CA CYS A 60 0.82 12.10 -0.60
C CYS A 60 -0.18 11.17 -1.31
N TYR A 61 -1.17 11.73 -2.02
CA TYR A 61 -2.12 10.96 -2.82
C TYR A 61 -1.42 10.16 -3.94
N GLU A 62 -0.54 10.81 -4.71
CA GLU A 62 0.23 10.17 -5.77
C GLU A 62 1.16 9.05 -5.26
N LEU A 63 1.72 9.21 -4.07
CA LEU A 63 2.57 8.19 -3.42
C LEU A 63 1.80 6.90 -3.06
N THR A 64 0.46 6.95 -3.00
CA THR A 64 -0.36 5.73 -2.83
C THR A 64 -0.56 4.94 -4.13
N GLY A 65 -0.01 5.42 -5.27
CA GLY A 65 -0.07 4.82 -6.60
C GLY A 65 -1.10 5.48 -7.52
N PHE A 66 -1.06 5.18 -8.81
CA PHE A 66 -1.89 5.83 -9.83
C PHE A 66 -3.14 5.03 -10.21
N ASP A 67 -3.04 3.69 -10.19
CA ASP A 67 -4.11 2.79 -10.61
C ASP A 67 -4.93 2.26 -9.43
N ASP A 68 -6.08 1.64 -9.75
CA ASP A 68 -6.86 0.91 -8.75
C ASP A 68 -6.00 -0.19 -8.12
N PRO A 69 -5.96 -0.29 -6.78
CA PRO A 69 -5.15 -1.30 -6.13
C PRO A 69 -5.59 -2.70 -6.51
N TYR A 70 -4.60 -3.54 -6.85
CA TYR A 70 -4.84 -4.93 -7.21
C TYR A 70 -5.44 -5.73 -6.05
N LYS A 71 -6.52 -6.49 -6.32
CA LYS A 71 -7.29 -7.24 -5.30
C LYS A 71 -6.89 -8.70 -5.14
N GLY A 72 -5.87 -9.14 -5.86
CA GLY A 72 -5.35 -10.49 -5.74
C GLY A 72 -6.15 -11.56 -6.49
N ASP A 73 -6.78 -11.24 -7.60
CA ASP A 73 -7.62 -12.17 -8.36
C ASP A 73 -6.82 -13.37 -8.90
N CYS A 74 -5.54 -13.20 -9.26
CA CYS A 74 -4.68 -14.31 -9.68
C CYS A 74 -4.49 -15.37 -8.58
N PHE A 75 -4.49 -15.00 -7.31
CA PHE A 75 -4.40 -15.95 -6.19
C PHE A 75 -5.70 -16.73 -6.01
N GLN A 76 -6.84 -16.13 -6.33
CA GLN A 76 -8.10 -16.86 -6.36
C GLN A 76 -8.10 -17.92 -7.47
N GLU A 77 -7.70 -17.55 -8.68
CA GLU A 77 -7.59 -18.47 -9.80
C GLU A 77 -6.61 -19.62 -9.49
N GLY A 78 -5.47 -19.31 -8.84
CA GLY A 78 -4.51 -20.30 -8.36
C GLY A 78 -5.13 -21.27 -7.36
N SER A 79 -5.81 -20.79 -6.35
CA SER A 79 -6.50 -21.58 -5.33
C SER A 79 -7.56 -22.52 -5.96
N GLU A 80 -8.34 -22.02 -6.92
CA GLU A 80 -9.35 -22.80 -7.65
C GLU A 80 -8.69 -23.89 -8.52
N ALA A 81 -7.57 -23.56 -9.19
CA ALA A 81 -6.82 -24.51 -9.98
C ALA A 81 -6.23 -25.64 -9.12
N PHE A 82 -5.62 -25.33 -7.96
CA PHE A 82 -5.09 -26.36 -7.05
C PHE A 82 -6.20 -27.21 -6.44
N THR A 83 -7.36 -26.63 -6.14
CA THR A 83 -8.55 -27.38 -5.71
C THR A 83 -9.01 -28.35 -6.78
N ALA A 84 -9.00 -27.96 -8.06
CA ALA A 84 -9.34 -28.84 -9.17
C ALA A 84 -8.32 -29.97 -9.35
N VAL A 85 -7.02 -29.70 -9.16
CA VAL A 85 -5.96 -30.71 -9.15
C VAL A 85 -6.18 -31.72 -8.04
N THR A 86 -6.47 -31.27 -6.81
CA THR A 86 -6.77 -32.14 -5.67
C THR A 86 -7.90 -33.12 -5.99
N ARG A 87 -9.01 -32.64 -6.52
CA ARG A 87 -10.15 -33.52 -6.90
C ARG A 87 -9.76 -34.57 -7.96
N LYS A 88 -8.92 -34.19 -8.92
CA LYS A 88 -8.43 -35.14 -9.93
C LYS A 88 -7.51 -36.20 -9.32
N LEU A 89 -6.63 -35.80 -8.41
CA LEU A 89 -5.74 -36.73 -7.70
C LEU A 89 -6.53 -37.70 -6.81
N GLU A 90 -7.54 -37.22 -6.09
CA GLU A 90 -8.44 -38.06 -5.29
C GLU A 90 -9.20 -39.09 -6.14
N SER A 91 -9.65 -38.70 -7.34
CA SER A 91 -10.32 -39.60 -8.27
C SER A 91 -9.39 -40.56 -8.98
N ALA A 92 -8.06 -40.36 -8.94
CA ALA A 92 -7.09 -41.18 -9.61
C ALA A 92 -6.64 -42.43 -8.80
N PHE A 93 -7.24 -42.69 -7.63
CA PHE A 93 -6.94 -43.89 -6.85
C PHE A 93 -7.51 -45.14 -7.54
N PRO A 94 -6.67 -46.05 -8.02
CA PRO A 94 -7.16 -47.30 -8.60
C PRO A 94 -7.69 -48.22 -7.49
N GLN A 95 -8.96 -48.57 -7.57
CA GLN A 95 -9.61 -49.40 -6.54
C GLN A 95 -9.24 -50.89 -6.64
N GLU A 96 -8.90 -51.33 -7.85
CA GLU A 96 -8.64 -52.76 -8.14
C GLU A 96 -7.14 -53.11 -8.16
N TRP A 97 -6.26 -52.13 -8.08
CA TRP A 97 -4.81 -52.34 -8.13
C TRP A 97 -4.25 -52.66 -6.74
N THR A 98 -3.55 -53.78 -6.62
CA THR A 98 -3.00 -54.27 -5.34
C THR A 98 -1.51 -54.58 -5.45
N GLY A 99 -0.80 -54.57 -4.32
CA GLY A 99 0.61 -54.87 -4.19
C GLY A 99 1.49 -53.64 -3.98
N GLN A 100 2.80 -53.86 -3.78
CA GLN A 100 3.76 -52.84 -3.42
C GLN A 100 3.70 -51.58 -4.32
N ALA A 101 3.62 -51.78 -5.64
CA ALA A 101 3.56 -50.65 -6.57
C ALA A 101 2.27 -49.83 -6.45
N ALA A 102 1.14 -50.45 -6.04
CA ALA A 102 -0.10 -49.74 -5.77
C ALA A 102 0.01 -48.89 -4.48
N ASP A 103 0.67 -49.44 -3.47
CA ASP A 103 0.88 -48.73 -2.20
C ASP A 103 1.84 -47.55 -2.38
N ASP A 104 2.94 -47.74 -3.11
CA ASP A 104 3.88 -46.67 -3.46
C ASP A 104 3.19 -45.54 -4.27
N TYR A 105 2.32 -45.90 -5.20
CA TYR A 105 1.52 -44.93 -5.96
C TYR A 105 0.57 -44.15 -5.08
N LYS A 106 -0.15 -44.83 -4.17
CA LYS A 106 -1.06 -44.17 -3.21
C LYS A 106 -0.32 -43.17 -2.33
N ASP A 107 0.86 -43.59 -1.82
CA ASP A 107 1.70 -42.72 -0.99
C ASP A 107 2.16 -41.47 -1.74
N GLN A 108 2.60 -41.61 -3.00
CA GLN A 108 2.99 -40.45 -3.82
C GLN A 108 1.80 -39.55 -4.13
N ASN A 109 0.66 -40.14 -4.48
CA ASN A 109 -0.56 -39.39 -4.77
C ASN A 109 -1.05 -38.60 -3.51
N GLN A 110 -0.98 -39.24 -2.33
CA GLN A 110 -1.33 -38.57 -1.08
C GLN A 110 -0.41 -37.37 -0.75
N LYS A 111 0.90 -37.48 -1.05
CA LYS A 111 1.85 -36.37 -0.92
C LYS A 111 1.49 -35.22 -1.86
N LEU A 112 1.10 -35.52 -3.11
CA LEU A 112 0.68 -34.52 -4.09
C LEU A 112 -0.62 -33.82 -3.66
N ILE A 113 -1.59 -34.56 -3.11
CA ILE A 113 -2.82 -34.00 -2.55
C ILE A 113 -2.50 -33.04 -1.40
N THR A 114 -1.63 -33.46 -0.48
CA THR A 114 -1.20 -32.62 0.64
C THR A 114 -0.52 -31.33 0.16
N LEU A 115 0.35 -31.44 -0.86
CA LEU A 115 1.01 -30.28 -1.46
C LEU A 115 -0.01 -29.34 -2.13
N ALA A 116 -0.96 -29.89 -2.90
CA ALA A 116 -1.99 -29.10 -3.55
C ALA A 116 -2.87 -28.36 -2.53
N HIS A 117 -3.24 -28.99 -1.41
CA HIS A 117 -3.93 -28.31 -0.32
C HIS A 117 -3.11 -27.21 0.31
N THR A 118 -1.81 -27.42 0.52
CA THR A 118 -0.91 -26.39 1.05
C THR A 118 -0.86 -25.18 0.12
N LEU A 119 -0.74 -25.40 -1.18
CA LEU A 119 -0.75 -24.32 -2.19
C LEU A 119 -2.09 -23.59 -2.26
N THR A 120 -3.22 -24.31 -2.16
CA THR A 120 -4.56 -23.71 -2.07
C THR A 120 -4.67 -22.77 -0.87
N ASN A 121 -4.19 -23.21 0.30
CA ASN A 121 -4.22 -22.41 1.52
C ASN A 121 -3.30 -21.18 1.42
N LEU A 122 -2.11 -21.35 0.80
CA LEU A 122 -1.17 -20.26 0.57
C LEU A 122 -1.79 -19.18 -0.34
N ASP A 123 -2.36 -19.58 -1.48
CA ASP A 123 -3.00 -18.64 -2.41
C ASP A 123 -4.19 -17.92 -1.74
N THR A 124 -5.00 -18.64 -0.97
CA THR A 124 -6.10 -18.04 -0.22
C THR A 124 -5.61 -17.03 0.81
N GLY A 125 -4.53 -17.34 1.52
CA GLY A 125 -3.87 -16.43 2.45
C GLY A 125 -3.33 -15.19 1.75
N MET A 126 -2.61 -15.37 0.64
CA MET A 126 -2.07 -14.26 -0.16
C MET A 126 -3.16 -13.36 -0.72
N LYS A 127 -4.26 -13.93 -1.22
CA LYS A 127 -5.42 -13.13 -1.65
C LYS A 127 -5.97 -12.27 -0.52
N SER A 128 -6.12 -12.82 0.68
CA SER A 128 -6.62 -12.08 1.85
C SER A 128 -5.73 -10.89 2.18
N VAL A 129 -4.39 -11.10 2.20
CA VAL A 129 -3.39 -10.06 2.47
C VAL A 129 -3.42 -8.97 1.41
N VAL A 130 -3.40 -9.33 0.13
CA VAL A 130 -3.42 -8.37 -0.99
C VAL A 130 -4.73 -7.58 -1.02
N ASN A 131 -5.87 -8.23 -0.79
CA ASN A 131 -7.16 -7.54 -0.73
C ASN A 131 -7.23 -6.58 0.47
N GLY A 132 -6.74 -6.98 1.65
CA GLY A 132 -6.63 -6.12 2.82
C GLY A 132 -5.80 -4.87 2.53
N GLN A 133 -4.64 -5.04 1.87
CA GLN A 133 -3.80 -3.92 1.45
C GLN A 133 -4.50 -3.00 0.44
N SER A 134 -5.22 -3.58 -0.54
CA SER A 134 -6.00 -2.83 -1.52
C SER A 134 -7.05 -1.92 -0.85
N ILE A 135 -7.77 -2.44 0.15
CA ILE A 135 -8.75 -1.68 0.92
C ILE A 135 -8.10 -0.52 1.68
N ASN A 136 -6.96 -0.77 2.34
CA ASN A 136 -6.25 0.26 3.10
C ASN A 136 -5.75 1.39 2.21
N VAL A 137 -5.20 1.06 1.04
CA VAL A 137 -4.78 2.07 0.05
C VAL A 137 -5.99 2.87 -0.45
N THR A 138 -7.09 2.21 -0.78
CA THR A 138 -8.33 2.90 -1.23
C THR A 138 -8.84 3.86 -0.17
N ASN A 139 -8.97 3.42 1.08
CA ASN A 139 -9.43 4.26 2.19
C ASN A 139 -8.50 5.47 2.43
N THR A 140 -7.18 5.26 2.30
CA THR A 140 -6.22 6.35 2.46
C THR A 140 -6.34 7.36 1.33
N ARG A 141 -6.55 6.91 0.09
CA ARG A 141 -6.81 7.79 -1.07
C ARG A 141 -8.07 8.61 -0.91
N GLU A 142 -9.17 8.00 -0.45
CA GLU A 142 -10.43 8.71 -0.20
C GLU A 142 -10.24 9.82 0.84
N LYS A 143 -9.58 9.51 1.97
CA LYS A 143 -9.27 10.50 3.01
C LYS A 143 -8.40 11.65 2.48
N LEU A 144 -7.39 11.35 1.66
CA LEU A 144 -6.52 12.36 1.05
C LEU A 144 -7.26 13.20 0.01
N ALA A 145 -8.18 12.62 -0.77
CA ALA A 145 -9.03 13.36 -1.70
C ALA A 145 -9.96 14.33 -0.96
N ASP A 146 -10.61 13.89 0.13
CA ASP A 146 -11.46 14.74 0.96
C ASP A 146 -10.67 15.91 1.59
N LEU A 147 -9.43 15.63 2.02
CA LEU A 147 -8.53 16.69 2.50
C LEU A 147 -8.20 17.71 1.41
N GLN A 148 -7.94 17.26 0.17
CA GLN A 148 -7.68 18.14 -0.97
C GLN A 148 -8.88 19.04 -1.27
N TYR A 149 -10.11 18.51 -1.30
CA TYR A 149 -11.33 19.29 -1.48
C TYR A 149 -11.51 20.33 -0.36
N SER A 150 -11.26 19.94 0.88
CA SER A 150 -11.32 20.83 2.03
C SER A 150 -10.29 21.97 1.93
N LEU A 151 -9.06 21.65 1.52
CA LEU A 151 -7.99 22.63 1.31
C LEU A 151 -8.30 23.60 0.16
N ILE A 152 -8.95 23.13 -0.92
CA ILE A 152 -9.41 24.01 -2.01
C ILE A 152 -10.42 25.03 -1.47
N ALA A 153 -11.40 24.58 -0.68
CA ALA A 153 -12.38 25.47 -0.07
C ALA A 153 -11.72 26.50 0.86
N VAL A 154 -10.80 26.05 1.73
CA VAL A 154 -10.03 26.95 2.59
C VAL A 154 -9.18 27.94 1.78
N CYS A 155 -8.57 27.50 0.69
CA CYS A 155 -7.79 28.37 -0.20
C CYS A 155 -8.62 29.52 -0.77
N VAL A 156 -9.84 29.23 -1.22
CA VAL A 156 -10.77 30.25 -1.74
C VAL A 156 -11.11 31.27 -0.66
N VAL A 157 -11.43 30.82 0.56
CA VAL A 157 -11.76 31.72 1.69
C VAL A 157 -10.55 32.55 2.07
N VAL A 158 -9.36 31.93 2.21
CA VAL A 158 -8.12 32.65 2.58
C VAL A 158 -7.76 33.69 1.50
N PHE A 159 -7.90 33.34 0.22
CA PHE A 159 -7.65 34.26 -0.89
C PHE A 159 -8.60 35.47 -0.86
N ALA A 160 -9.87 35.26 -0.54
CA ALA A 160 -10.83 36.35 -0.37
C ALA A 160 -10.48 37.29 0.82
N LEU A 161 -10.16 36.71 1.99
CA LEU A 161 -9.80 37.43 3.18
C LEU A 161 -8.47 38.21 3.04
N GLU A 162 -7.52 37.70 2.28
CA GLU A 162 -6.22 38.31 2.03
C GLU A 162 -6.34 39.68 1.31
N LYS A 163 -7.44 39.90 0.60
CA LYS A 163 -7.68 41.16 -0.13
C LYS A 163 -8.05 42.35 0.77
N PHE A 164 -8.46 42.09 2.00
CA PHE A 164 -8.91 43.14 2.93
C PHE A 164 -7.96 43.24 4.11
N ILE A 165 -7.47 44.44 4.38
CA ILE A 165 -6.48 44.73 5.45
C ILE A 165 -7.01 44.29 6.83
N LEU A 166 -8.30 44.50 7.09
CA LEU A 166 -8.93 44.17 8.38
C LEU A 166 -9.07 42.67 8.64
N THR A 167 -9.03 41.83 7.60
CA THR A 167 -9.19 40.36 7.70
C THR A 167 -7.91 39.60 7.42
N TYR A 168 -6.81 40.31 7.19
CA TYR A 168 -5.51 39.68 6.84
C TYR A 168 -4.96 38.80 7.96
N GLU A 169 -5.13 39.19 9.23
CA GLU A 169 -4.72 38.36 10.38
C GLU A 169 -5.56 37.07 10.48
N VAL A 170 -6.86 37.16 10.18
CA VAL A 170 -7.75 36.00 10.13
C VAL A 170 -7.33 35.05 9.01
N ALA A 171 -6.93 35.57 7.84
CA ALA A 171 -6.41 34.79 6.75
C ALA A 171 -5.14 34.00 7.15
N TRP A 172 -4.24 34.63 7.92
CA TRP A 172 -3.07 33.95 8.49
C TRP A 172 -3.44 32.87 9.50
N GLY A 173 -4.38 33.16 10.40
CA GLY A 173 -4.86 32.14 11.35
C GLY A 173 -5.40 30.89 10.66
N LEU A 174 -6.22 31.06 9.63
CA LEU A 174 -6.75 29.97 8.82
C LEU A 174 -5.64 29.23 8.06
N ALA A 175 -4.67 29.93 7.48
CA ALA A 175 -3.56 29.32 6.77
C ALA A 175 -2.68 28.47 7.71
N VAL A 176 -2.36 28.97 8.90
CA VAL A 176 -1.58 28.22 9.91
C VAL A 176 -2.35 26.97 10.38
N ALA A 177 -3.66 27.12 10.63
CA ALA A 177 -4.51 25.99 10.99
C ALA A 177 -4.53 24.92 9.87
N ALA A 178 -4.67 25.34 8.61
CA ALA A 178 -4.63 24.43 7.46
C ALA A 178 -3.29 23.70 7.35
N VAL A 179 -2.15 24.39 7.55
CA VAL A 179 -0.82 23.78 7.56
C VAL A 179 -0.71 22.72 8.66
N ALA A 180 -1.08 23.07 9.89
CA ALA A 180 -0.99 22.16 11.04
C ALA A 180 -1.88 20.92 10.84
N THR A 181 -3.13 21.12 10.41
CA THR A 181 -4.08 20.04 10.17
C THR A 181 -3.60 19.12 9.04
N THR A 182 -3.14 19.69 7.92
CA THR A 182 -2.64 18.89 6.79
C THR A 182 -1.43 18.07 7.18
N ALA A 183 -0.44 18.66 7.85
CA ALA A 183 0.76 17.95 8.29
C ALA A 183 0.41 16.80 9.24
N PHE A 184 -0.51 17.03 10.18
CA PHE A 184 -0.96 16.02 11.13
C PHE A 184 -1.71 14.89 10.43
N LEU A 185 -2.72 15.19 9.61
CA LEU A 185 -3.56 14.18 8.96
C LEU A 185 -2.77 13.36 7.92
N CYS A 186 -1.99 14.01 7.07
CA CYS A 186 -1.12 13.28 6.13
C CYS A 186 -0.13 12.38 6.87
N GLY A 187 0.50 12.87 7.95
CA GLY A 187 1.42 12.10 8.77
C GLY A 187 0.75 10.87 9.39
N VAL A 188 -0.42 11.02 9.99
CA VAL A 188 -1.17 9.93 10.61
C VAL A 188 -1.60 8.89 9.55
N TRP A 189 -2.25 9.31 8.47
CA TRP A 189 -2.78 8.39 7.47
C TRP A 189 -1.71 7.65 6.70
N MET A 190 -0.59 8.30 6.38
CA MET A 190 0.55 7.63 5.75
C MET A 190 1.23 6.65 6.72
N SER A 191 1.31 6.98 8.00
CA SER A 191 1.83 6.07 9.03
C SER A 191 0.92 4.85 9.24
N GLU A 192 -0.41 5.04 9.28
CA GLU A 192 -1.40 3.96 9.36
C GLU A 192 -1.26 3.03 8.14
N CYS A 193 -1.26 3.57 6.93
CA CYS A 193 -1.11 2.79 5.71
C CYS A 193 0.19 1.98 5.70
N HIS A 194 1.29 2.55 6.16
CA HIS A 194 2.58 1.87 6.26
C HIS A 194 2.57 0.76 7.33
N SER A 195 2.01 1.03 8.51
CA SER A 195 1.90 0.06 9.60
C SER A 195 1.04 -1.14 9.21
N ASP A 196 -0.10 -0.89 8.55
CA ASP A 196 -0.99 -1.95 8.07
C ASP A 196 -0.32 -2.79 6.99
N SER A 197 0.45 -2.15 6.09
CA SER A 197 1.25 -2.85 5.07
C SER A 197 2.29 -3.76 5.70
N ALA A 198 2.99 -3.30 6.74
CA ALA A 198 3.97 -4.10 7.47
C ALA A 198 3.32 -5.28 8.21
N THR A 199 2.15 -5.08 8.82
CA THR A 199 1.37 -6.13 9.50
C THR A 199 0.89 -7.19 8.50
N ASN A 200 0.36 -6.76 7.36
CA ASN A 200 -0.08 -7.66 6.29
C ASN A 200 1.09 -8.49 5.75
N ALA A 201 2.26 -7.88 5.54
CA ALA A 201 3.46 -8.59 5.10
C ALA A 201 3.95 -9.62 6.13
N ALA A 202 3.86 -9.32 7.43
CA ALA A 202 4.23 -10.26 8.49
C ALA A 202 3.25 -11.45 8.58
N THR A 203 1.98 -11.25 8.26
CA THR A 203 0.95 -12.31 8.26
C THR A 203 1.12 -13.28 7.09
N ALA A 204 1.79 -12.84 6.01
CA ALA A 204 2.06 -13.65 4.80
C ALA A 204 3.28 -14.59 4.93
N GLN A 205 4.07 -14.48 6.02
CA GLN A 205 5.21 -15.34 6.33
C GLN A 205 4.82 -16.54 7.17
#